data_b06555129021e6d249d67370a3cf15e1
#
_entry.id   b06555129021e6d249d67370a3cf15e1
#
_cell.length_a   1.000
_cell.length_b   1.000
_cell.length_c   1.000
_cell.angle_alpha   90.00
_cell.angle_beta   90.00
_cell.angle_gamma   90.00
#
_symmetry.space_group_name_H-M   'P 1'
#
loop_
_entity.id
_entity.type
_entity.pdbx_description
1 polymer ?
#
loop_
_entity_poly.entity_id
_entity_poly.type
_entity_poly.pdbx_seq_one_letter_code
_entity_poly.pdbx_strand_id
1 'polypeptide(L)'
;TTSIVGNIQVVSRVLEVALHKSHELGFDLSKILEGFGSAPIPPNSNDFLEAMGRTNDAIIFSGVIQLWVNCEDEEAEKLCKDLPSSTSQDYGMPFADVFKKYEYDFFKIDPNLFSPAQAFVINLKTGKTFQSGSIDEELMKKSFNL
;
A
#
# COMPACT_ATOMS: atom_id res chain seq x y z
N THR A 1 -5.44 12.45 9.32
CA THR A 1 -5.27 13.83 9.78
C THR A 1 -6.10 14.80 8.94
N THR A 2 -6.54 15.91 9.55
CA THR A 2 -7.38 16.93 8.90
C THR A 2 -6.57 18.07 8.26
N SER A 3 -5.25 17.93 8.13
CA SER A 3 -4.37 18.93 7.53
C SER A 3 -3.59 18.38 6.35
N ILE A 4 -3.26 19.26 5.37
CA ILE A 4 -2.45 18.87 4.21
C ILE A 4 -1.07 18.33 4.61
N VAL A 5 -0.45 18.92 5.62
CA VAL A 5 0.85 18.46 6.13
C VAL A 5 0.76 17.07 6.71
N GLY A 6 -0.30 16.78 7.45
CA GLY A 6 -0.55 15.46 7.97
C GLY A 6 -0.87 14.44 6.86
N ASN A 7 -1.61 14.83 5.82
CA ASN A 7 -1.85 13.96 4.67
C ASN A 7 -0.54 13.60 3.96
N ILE A 8 0.32 14.59 3.71
CA ILE A 8 1.65 14.35 3.12
C ILE A 8 2.47 13.40 3.99
N GLN A 9 2.49 13.61 5.31
CA GLN A 9 3.24 12.77 6.24
C GLN A 9 2.78 11.29 6.20
N VAL A 10 1.46 11.04 6.08
CA VAL A 10 0.93 9.68 6.00
C VAL A 10 1.24 9.05 4.65
N VAL A 11 0.92 9.72 3.53
CA VAL A 11 1.10 9.10 2.21
C VAL A 11 2.57 8.92 1.81
N SER A 12 3.47 9.75 2.34
CA SER A 12 4.91 9.59 2.11
C SER A 12 5.49 8.29 2.70
N ARG A 13 4.73 7.60 3.56
CA ARG A 13 5.11 6.30 4.13
C ARG A 13 4.78 5.11 3.23
N VAL A 14 4.36 5.33 1.99
CA VAL A 14 4.00 4.26 1.05
C VAL A 14 5.10 3.20 0.89
N LEU A 15 6.37 3.60 0.85
CA LEU A 15 7.49 2.66 0.79
C LEU A 15 7.67 1.91 2.12
N GLU A 16 7.51 2.60 3.25
CA GLU A 16 7.62 1.98 4.59
C GLU A 16 6.59 0.86 4.76
N VAL A 17 5.32 1.09 4.37
CA VAL A 17 4.29 0.05 4.50
C VAL A 17 4.56 -1.15 3.59
N ALA A 18 5.16 -0.93 2.42
CA ALA A 18 5.60 -2.02 1.55
C ALA A 18 6.74 -2.84 2.16
N LEU A 19 7.72 -2.19 2.79
CA LEU A 19 8.81 -2.86 3.50
C LEU A 19 8.28 -3.64 4.72
N HIS A 20 7.33 -3.07 5.46
CA HIS A 20 6.68 -3.74 6.57
C HIS A 20 5.97 -5.02 6.10
N LYS A 21 5.17 -4.93 5.03
CA LYS A 21 4.50 -6.10 4.46
C LYS A 21 5.50 -7.13 3.93
N SER A 22 6.59 -6.71 3.30
CA SER A 22 7.66 -7.62 2.85
C SER A 22 8.22 -8.43 4.03
N HIS A 23 8.43 -7.79 5.19
CA HIS A 23 8.84 -8.46 6.41
C HIS A 23 7.79 -9.46 6.90
N GLU A 24 6.53 -9.07 6.98
CA GLU A 24 5.41 -9.94 7.38
C GLU A 24 5.24 -11.15 6.45
N LEU A 25 5.53 -11.00 5.16
CA LEU A 25 5.57 -12.10 4.18
C LEU A 25 6.78 -13.03 4.34
N GLY A 26 7.69 -12.71 5.27
CA GLY A 26 8.91 -13.50 5.54
C GLY A 26 10.04 -13.25 4.55
N PHE A 27 9.98 -12.17 3.77
CA PHE A 27 11.07 -11.81 2.86
C PHE A 27 12.24 -11.20 3.65
N ASP A 28 13.44 -11.63 3.33
CA ASP A 28 14.66 -11.09 3.94
C ASP A 28 14.92 -9.66 3.43
N LEU A 29 14.67 -8.67 4.29
CA LEU A 29 14.83 -7.26 3.93
C LEU A 29 16.27 -6.88 3.55
N SER A 30 17.28 -7.64 3.98
CA SER A 30 18.67 -7.41 3.59
C SER A 30 18.93 -7.61 2.08
N LYS A 31 18.03 -8.30 1.40
CA LYS A 31 18.05 -8.52 -0.05
C LYS A 31 17.46 -7.32 -0.84
N ILE A 32 16.79 -6.37 -0.17
CA ILE A 32 16.29 -5.14 -0.78
C ILE A 32 17.42 -4.11 -0.75
N LEU A 33 17.88 -3.68 -1.91
CA LEU A 33 19.00 -2.76 -2.04
C LEU A 33 18.54 -1.31 -2.15
N GLU A 34 17.44 -1.08 -2.87
CA GLU A 34 16.84 0.25 -3.04
C GLU A 34 15.32 0.14 -3.14
N GLY A 35 14.63 1.24 -2.86
CA GLY A 35 13.18 1.34 -2.97
C GLY A 35 12.73 2.74 -3.35
N PHE A 36 11.66 2.80 -4.13
CA PHE A 36 10.96 4.02 -4.48
C PHE A 36 9.47 3.81 -4.28
N GLY A 37 8.77 4.85 -3.84
CA GLY A 37 7.33 4.80 -3.69
C GLY A 37 6.68 6.14 -4.03
N SER A 38 5.46 6.08 -4.56
CA SER A 38 4.61 7.24 -4.81
C SER A 38 3.17 6.95 -4.42
N ALA A 39 2.48 7.97 -3.92
CA ALA A 39 1.05 7.93 -3.65
C ALA A 39 0.45 9.33 -3.83
N PRO A 40 -0.81 9.46 -4.25
CA PRO A 40 -1.45 10.77 -4.37
C PRO A 40 -1.70 11.40 -2.99
N ILE A 41 -1.65 12.72 -2.93
CA ILE A 41 -2.08 13.45 -1.74
C ILE A 41 -3.60 13.58 -1.80
N PRO A 42 -4.35 13.02 -0.82
CA PRO A 42 -5.80 13.06 -0.85
C PRO A 42 -6.34 14.45 -0.53
N PRO A 43 -7.58 14.77 -0.95
CA PRO A 43 -8.27 15.98 -0.53
C PRO A 43 -8.42 16.04 0.99
N ASN A 44 -8.26 17.23 1.57
CA ASN A 44 -8.51 17.43 2.99
C ASN A 44 -9.97 17.17 3.35
N SER A 45 -10.20 16.72 4.58
CA SER A 45 -11.52 16.69 5.20
C SER A 45 -11.43 17.24 6.63
N ASN A 46 -12.50 17.88 7.07
CA ASN A 46 -12.65 18.31 8.45
C ASN A 46 -13.13 17.18 9.37
N ASP A 47 -13.67 16.11 8.79
CA ASP A 47 -14.01 14.89 9.52
C ASP A 47 -12.76 14.02 9.70
N PHE A 48 -12.47 13.63 10.93
CA PHE A 48 -11.27 12.86 11.26
C PHE A 48 -11.28 11.48 10.64
N LEU A 49 -12.44 10.81 10.64
CA LEU A 49 -12.57 9.45 10.12
C LEU A 49 -12.42 9.44 8.59
N GLU A 50 -13.05 10.39 7.92
CA GLU A 50 -12.92 10.57 6.48
C GLU A 50 -11.48 10.91 6.10
N ALA A 51 -10.85 11.85 6.81
CA ALA A 51 -9.46 12.24 6.56
C ALA A 51 -8.48 11.06 6.76
N MET A 52 -8.69 10.25 7.80
CA MET A 52 -7.91 9.04 8.04
C MET A 52 -8.16 8.00 6.94
N GLY A 53 -9.42 7.80 6.55
CA GLY A 53 -9.78 6.89 5.46
C GLY A 53 -9.06 7.26 4.16
N ARG A 54 -9.18 8.52 3.73
CA ARG A 54 -8.57 9.03 2.49
C ARG A 54 -7.06 8.86 2.44
N THR A 55 -6.35 9.06 3.55
CA THR A 55 -4.89 8.89 3.58
C THR A 55 -4.47 7.43 3.47
N ASN A 56 -5.22 6.50 4.07
CA ASN A 56 -4.98 5.07 3.88
C ASN A 56 -5.34 4.63 2.45
N ASP A 57 -6.49 5.07 1.94
CA ASP A 57 -6.96 4.72 0.60
C ASP A 57 -6.05 5.25 -0.51
N ALA A 58 -5.40 6.40 -0.30
CA ALA A 58 -4.39 6.92 -1.21
C ALA A 58 -3.25 5.91 -1.44
N ILE A 59 -2.85 5.18 -0.40
CA ILE A 59 -1.84 4.12 -0.50
C ILE A 59 -2.47 2.83 -1.02
N ILE A 60 -3.58 2.39 -0.41
CA ILE A 60 -4.25 1.11 -0.69
C ILE A 60 -4.73 1.00 -2.14
N PHE A 61 -5.26 2.07 -2.72
CA PHE A 61 -5.84 2.06 -4.07
C PHE A 61 -4.96 2.70 -5.14
N SER A 62 -3.96 3.51 -4.75
CA SER A 62 -3.17 4.27 -5.72
C SER A 62 -1.67 4.35 -5.40
N GLY A 63 -1.24 3.74 -4.31
CA GLY A 63 0.18 3.63 -4.00
C GLY A 63 0.90 2.74 -4.99
N VAL A 64 2.06 3.18 -5.47
CA VAL A 64 2.94 2.41 -6.37
C VAL A 64 4.32 2.33 -5.75
N ILE A 65 4.89 1.14 -5.70
CA ILE A 65 6.26 0.94 -5.24
C ILE A 65 7.12 0.22 -6.27
N GLN A 66 8.40 0.52 -6.21
CA GLN A 66 9.46 -0.20 -6.93
C GLN A 66 10.51 -0.63 -5.92
N LEU A 67 10.85 -1.91 -5.92
CA LEU A 67 11.92 -2.47 -5.08
C LEU A 67 12.99 -3.07 -5.98
N TRP A 68 14.25 -2.72 -5.72
CA TRP A 68 15.41 -3.37 -6.34
C TRP A 68 15.95 -4.39 -5.36
N VAL A 69 15.96 -5.65 -5.79
CA VAL A 69 16.34 -6.79 -4.95
C VAL A 69 17.52 -7.56 -5.54
N ASN A 70 18.22 -8.30 -4.67
CA ASN A 70 19.26 -9.24 -5.08
C ASN A 70 18.94 -10.61 -4.45
N CYS A 71 18.20 -11.44 -5.19
CA CYS A 71 17.74 -12.75 -4.73
C CYS A 71 17.50 -13.70 -5.90
N GLU A 72 16.93 -14.88 -5.65
CA GLU A 72 16.46 -15.77 -6.71
C GLU A 72 15.16 -15.20 -7.34
N ASP A 73 14.93 -15.51 -8.62
CA ASP A 73 13.77 -14.99 -9.36
C ASP A 73 12.44 -15.42 -8.74
N GLU A 74 12.36 -16.64 -8.25
CA GLU A 74 11.18 -17.20 -7.59
C GLU A 74 10.82 -16.43 -6.31
N GLU A 75 11.83 -15.99 -5.55
CA GLU A 75 11.63 -15.16 -4.35
C GLU A 75 11.13 -13.76 -4.74
N ALA A 76 11.73 -13.16 -5.77
CA ALA A 76 11.35 -11.83 -6.27
C ALA A 76 9.92 -11.84 -6.85
N GLU A 77 9.57 -12.86 -7.63
CA GLU A 77 8.24 -13.04 -8.21
C GLU A 77 7.18 -13.24 -7.12
N LYS A 78 7.46 -14.10 -6.14
CA LYS A 78 6.57 -14.35 -5.01
C LYS A 78 6.33 -13.07 -4.20
N LEU A 79 7.40 -12.36 -3.84
CA LEU A 79 7.28 -11.07 -3.15
C LEU A 79 6.38 -10.11 -3.94
N CYS A 80 6.66 -9.94 -5.23
CA CYS A 80 5.89 -9.04 -6.09
C CYS A 80 4.40 -9.40 -6.13
N LYS A 81 4.08 -10.69 -6.22
CA LYS A 81 2.70 -11.20 -6.29
C LYS A 81 1.94 -10.96 -4.99
N ASP A 82 2.58 -11.11 -3.84
CA ASP A 82 1.93 -11.07 -2.53
C ASP A 82 1.89 -9.64 -1.92
N LEU A 83 2.66 -8.68 -2.47
CA LEU A 83 2.75 -7.32 -1.96
C LEU A 83 1.46 -6.48 -2.10
N PRO A 84 0.73 -6.48 -3.24
CA PRO A 84 -0.37 -5.54 -3.43
C PRO A 84 -1.47 -5.64 -2.36
N SER A 85 -2.08 -4.50 -2.04
CA SER A 85 -3.21 -4.39 -1.09
C SER A 85 -4.40 -5.28 -1.48
N SER A 86 -4.59 -5.52 -2.79
CA SER A 86 -5.65 -6.39 -3.33
C SER A 86 -5.52 -7.87 -2.92
N THR A 87 -4.41 -8.28 -2.31
CA THR A 87 -4.27 -9.62 -1.73
C THR A 87 -4.97 -9.76 -0.36
N SER A 88 -5.39 -8.65 0.25
CA SER A 88 -6.12 -8.65 1.52
C SER A 88 -7.58 -9.06 1.36
N GLN A 89 -8.08 -9.81 2.33
CA GLN A 89 -9.51 -10.17 2.42
C GLN A 89 -10.43 -8.96 2.69
N ASP A 90 -9.90 -7.86 3.20
CA ASP A 90 -10.64 -6.63 3.49
C ASP A 90 -10.57 -5.61 2.32
N TYR A 91 -9.93 -5.98 1.21
CA TYR A 91 -9.92 -5.14 0.01
C TYR A 91 -11.30 -5.02 -0.63
N GLY A 92 -11.59 -3.90 -1.29
CA GLY A 92 -12.79 -3.71 -2.12
C GLY A 92 -13.80 -2.69 -1.59
N MET A 93 -13.46 -1.99 -0.50
CA MET A 93 -14.25 -0.86 0.01
C MET A 93 -13.34 0.20 0.64
N PRO A 94 -13.75 1.49 0.70
CA PRO A 94 -12.98 2.54 1.36
C PRO A 94 -12.62 2.18 2.80
N PHE A 95 -11.42 2.55 3.23
CA PHE A 95 -10.90 2.22 4.56
C PHE A 95 -11.82 2.69 5.70
N ALA A 96 -12.45 3.85 5.57
CA ALA A 96 -13.41 4.33 6.57
C ALA A 96 -14.57 3.34 6.77
N ASP A 97 -15.02 2.66 5.71
CA ASP A 97 -16.08 1.66 5.78
C ASP A 97 -15.56 0.33 6.37
N VAL A 98 -14.33 -0.08 6.03
CA VAL A 98 -13.66 -1.22 6.68
C VAL A 98 -13.54 -0.98 8.18
N PHE A 99 -13.09 0.20 8.58
CA PHE A 99 -12.91 0.56 9.99
C PHE A 99 -14.22 0.56 10.77
N LYS A 100 -15.32 1.06 10.18
CA LYS A 100 -16.68 0.96 10.75
C LYS A 100 -17.14 -0.49 10.87
N LYS A 101 -16.90 -1.33 9.84
CA LYS A 101 -17.25 -2.76 9.85
C LYS A 101 -16.66 -3.49 11.06
N TYR A 102 -15.46 -3.11 11.48
CA TYR A 102 -14.74 -3.67 12.63
C TYR A 102 -14.95 -2.87 13.93
N GLU A 103 -16.05 -2.10 14.02
CA GLU A 103 -16.42 -1.33 15.22
C GLU A 103 -15.32 -0.40 15.72
N TYR A 104 -14.56 0.18 14.76
CA TYR A 104 -13.40 1.06 15.01
C TYR A 104 -12.22 0.38 15.72
N ASP A 105 -12.15 -0.95 15.67
CA ASP A 105 -11.02 -1.72 16.18
C ASP A 105 -10.02 -1.98 15.05
N PHE A 106 -8.93 -1.21 15.06
CA PHE A 106 -7.87 -1.29 14.06
C PHE A 106 -7.17 -2.66 14.01
N PHE A 107 -7.09 -3.34 15.15
CA PHE A 107 -6.39 -4.63 15.25
C PHE A 107 -7.18 -5.80 14.65
N LYS A 108 -8.45 -5.60 14.33
CA LYS A 108 -9.27 -6.62 13.65
C LYS A 108 -9.15 -6.57 12.13
N ILE A 109 -8.61 -5.48 11.58
CA ILE A 109 -8.42 -5.33 10.14
C ILE A 109 -7.26 -6.22 9.69
N ASP A 110 -7.43 -6.88 8.54
CA ASP A 110 -6.35 -7.66 7.95
C ASP A 110 -5.12 -6.78 7.69
N PRO A 111 -3.97 -7.05 8.33
CA PRO A 111 -2.77 -6.24 8.15
C PRO A 111 -2.26 -6.22 6.71
N ASN A 112 -2.62 -7.21 5.89
CA ASN A 112 -2.28 -7.25 4.46
C ASN A 112 -2.93 -6.13 3.64
N LEU A 113 -3.99 -5.48 4.18
CA LEU A 113 -4.62 -4.35 3.53
C LEU A 113 -3.68 -3.13 3.46
N PHE A 114 -2.84 -2.93 4.49
CA PHE A 114 -1.92 -1.80 4.57
C PHE A 114 -0.71 -2.02 3.66
N SER A 115 -0.93 -1.85 2.37
CA SER A 115 0.07 -2.06 1.33
C SER A 115 -0.28 -1.24 0.08
N PRO A 116 0.70 -0.94 -0.78
CA PRO A 116 0.44 -0.22 -2.03
C PRO A 116 -0.44 -1.03 -2.99
N ALA A 117 -1.13 -0.31 -3.88
CA ALA A 117 -1.99 -0.90 -4.91
C ALA A 117 -1.20 -1.69 -5.95
N GLN A 118 0.00 -1.21 -6.29
CA GLN A 118 0.84 -1.78 -7.35
C GLN A 118 2.29 -1.89 -6.92
N ALA A 119 2.90 -3.02 -7.25
CA ALA A 119 4.29 -3.31 -6.97
C ALA A 119 5.08 -3.69 -8.21
N PHE A 120 6.29 -3.18 -8.30
CA PHE A 120 7.33 -3.61 -9.24
C PHE A 120 8.51 -4.12 -8.41
N VAL A 121 8.99 -5.32 -8.73
CA VAL A 121 10.20 -5.89 -8.12
C VAL A 121 11.21 -6.15 -9.22
N ILE A 122 12.34 -5.45 -9.16
CA ILE A 122 13.43 -5.51 -10.13
C ILE A 122 14.55 -6.33 -9.51
N ASN A 123 14.81 -7.54 -10.05
CA ASN A 123 15.89 -8.38 -9.57
C ASN A 123 17.20 -8.00 -10.25
N LEU A 124 18.10 -7.36 -9.52
CA LEU A 124 19.41 -6.94 -10.04
C LEU A 124 20.36 -8.11 -10.35
N LYS A 125 20.11 -9.29 -9.74
CA LYS A 125 20.90 -10.49 -10.03
C LYS A 125 20.69 -11.00 -11.46
N THR A 126 19.47 -10.88 -11.98
CA THR A 126 19.08 -11.47 -13.28
C THR A 126 18.63 -10.43 -14.30
N GLY A 127 18.35 -9.19 -13.86
CA GLY A 127 17.77 -8.12 -14.68
C GLY A 127 16.27 -8.27 -14.95
N LYS A 128 15.59 -9.28 -14.36
CA LYS A 128 14.15 -9.46 -14.52
C LYS A 128 13.36 -8.46 -13.68
N THR A 129 12.24 -8.03 -14.24
CA THR A 129 11.26 -7.18 -13.57
C THR A 129 9.93 -7.91 -13.47
N PHE A 130 9.38 -7.97 -12.26
CA PHE A 130 8.06 -8.50 -11.96
C PHE A 130 7.12 -7.35 -11.63
N GLN A 131 5.85 -7.47 -12.03
CA GLN A 131 4.80 -6.50 -11.74
C GLN A 131 3.56 -7.21 -11.23
N SER A 132 2.91 -6.63 -10.22
CA SER A 132 1.65 -7.14 -9.67
C SER A 132 0.79 -6.00 -9.11
N GLY A 133 -0.53 -6.24 -9.01
CA GLY A 133 -1.51 -5.25 -8.60
C GLY A 133 -1.78 -4.19 -9.67
N SER A 134 -2.68 -3.29 -9.36
CA SER A 134 -3.07 -2.16 -10.22
C SER A 134 -3.68 -1.05 -9.40
N ILE A 135 -3.62 0.18 -9.90
CA ILE A 135 -4.36 1.32 -9.35
C ILE A 135 -5.87 1.07 -9.53
N ASP A 136 -6.64 1.27 -8.46
CA ASP A 136 -8.09 1.18 -8.45
C ASP A 136 -8.70 2.60 -8.40
N GLU A 137 -8.88 3.18 -9.58
CA GLU A 137 -9.40 4.54 -9.72
C GLU A 137 -10.84 4.68 -9.19
N GLU A 138 -11.66 3.66 -9.32
CA GLU A 138 -13.06 3.70 -8.90
C GLU A 138 -13.17 3.77 -7.37
N LEU A 139 -12.44 2.91 -6.67
CA LEU A 139 -12.40 2.95 -5.20
C LEU A 139 -11.73 4.22 -4.69
N MET A 140 -10.67 4.69 -5.37
CA MET A 140 -10.02 5.96 -5.03
C MET A 140 -10.99 7.15 -5.17
N LYS A 141 -11.69 7.27 -6.31
CA LYS A 141 -12.68 8.31 -6.54
C LYS A 141 -13.81 8.27 -5.50
N LYS A 142 -14.30 7.07 -5.18
CA LYS A 142 -15.30 6.88 -4.15
C LYS A 142 -14.82 7.37 -2.78
N SER A 143 -13.60 7.03 -2.38
CA SER A 143 -13.00 7.48 -1.12
C SER A 143 -12.81 8.99 -1.07
N PHE A 144 -12.40 9.61 -2.18
CA PHE A 144 -12.09 11.04 -2.26
C PHE A 144 -13.33 11.91 -2.53
N ASN A 145 -14.50 11.30 -2.77
CA ASN A 145 -15.73 11.98 -3.17
C ASN A 145 -15.57 12.79 -4.48
N LEU A 146 -14.96 12.18 -5.50
CA LEU A 146 -14.72 12.75 -6.83
C LEU A 146 -15.69 12.20 -7.87
#